data_65fddc017e8ff442a38fbfc6d060c4c8
#
_entry.id   65fddc017e8ff442a38fbfc6d060c4c8
#
_cell.length_a   1.000
_cell.length_b   1.000
_cell.length_c   1.000
_cell.angle_alpha   90.00
_cell.angle_beta   90.00
_cell.angle_gamma   90.00
#
_symmetry.space_group_name_H-M   'P 1'
#
loop_
_entity.id
_entity.type
_entity.pdbx_description
1 polymer ?
#
loop_
_entity_poly.entity_id
_entity_poly.type
_entity_poly.pdbx_seq_one_letter_code
_entity_poly.pdbx_strand_id
1 'polypeptide(L)'
;MPTPATVSENLELRRLARGDLAGVTAIDAAGIGRSRRDYMERRLEAALREPSLHLQFAAERAGTLLGYLLARKLEGEFGRREPALRLEIIGVLPGEQGHGIGSKLLGKLESEAKGLGVRELRTQATWRNHPMLHFFDGSGFRLGRNVVLDREAHRGVVGEEMPGTAGEPRHDASGLDYGAQAPNDFEALARDRHDVRSLAQVDLPDIERIDRRITGRDRHAYISRIVDEALRDSAVRVSLAAHAGESVTGFVMAKVDFGDFGRTEPVAVVDTIGVDPGFAGTGIGTALLSQLFINLDALHVERVETVIAWENFALLEFFHRAGFGPSERLGFVKQIA
;
A
#
# COMPACT_ATOMS: atom_id res chain seq x y z
N MET A 1 -8.64 46.51 32.72
CA MET A 1 -8.78 46.01 31.35
C MET A 1 -7.76 44.90 31.19
N PRO A 2 -8.12 43.66 30.94
CA PRO A 2 -7.13 42.63 30.67
C PRO A 2 -6.52 42.86 29.29
N THR A 3 -5.18 42.84 29.24
CA THR A 3 -4.36 42.94 28.03
C THR A 3 -4.74 41.77 27.10
N PRO A 4 -5.03 42.01 25.80
CA PRO A 4 -5.29 40.90 24.91
C PRO A 4 -4.03 40.03 24.81
N ALA A 5 -4.17 38.72 25.05
CA ALA A 5 -3.11 37.77 24.84
C ALA A 5 -2.61 37.91 23.40
N THR A 6 -1.34 38.19 23.23
CA THR A 6 -0.66 38.28 21.93
C THR A 6 -0.75 36.89 21.31
N VAL A 7 -1.66 36.72 20.37
CA VAL A 7 -1.80 35.50 19.59
C VAL A 7 -0.48 35.32 18.84
N SER A 8 0.24 34.25 19.12
CA SER A 8 1.52 33.93 18.48
C SER A 8 1.30 33.79 16.97
N GLU A 9 1.86 34.74 16.18
CA GLU A 9 1.84 34.68 14.72
C GLU A 9 2.73 33.56 14.14
N ASN A 10 3.47 32.86 15.01
CA ASN A 10 4.38 31.80 14.61
C ASN A 10 3.69 30.50 14.30
N LEU A 11 4.10 29.86 13.20
CA LEU A 11 3.70 28.51 12.85
C LEU A 11 4.31 27.52 13.86
N GLU A 12 3.45 26.78 14.55
CA GLU A 12 3.82 25.72 15.49
C GLU A 12 3.69 24.35 14.81
N LEU A 13 4.69 23.48 15.05
CA LEU A 13 4.67 22.07 14.59
C LEU A 13 4.55 21.17 15.81
N ARG A 14 3.45 20.42 15.88
CA ARG A 14 3.17 19.46 16.97
C ARG A 14 2.74 18.10 16.44
N ARG A 15 2.62 17.11 17.30
CA ARG A 15 1.98 15.86 16.96
C ARG A 15 0.48 16.07 16.72
N LEU A 16 -0.08 15.32 15.75
CA LEU A 16 -1.53 15.25 15.60
C LEU A 16 -2.16 14.56 16.80
N ALA A 17 -3.31 15.05 17.20
CA ALA A 17 -4.14 14.50 18.27
C ALA A 17 -5.51 14.08 17.70
N ARG A 18 -6.29 13.32 18.48
CA ARG A 18 -7.63 12.88 18.07
C ARG A 18 -8.55 14.06 17.72
N GLY A 19 -8.40 15.19 18.42
CA GLY A 19 -9.17 16.42 18.17
C GLY A 19 -8.92 17.07 16.81
N ASP A 20 -7.83 16.74 16.13
CA ASP A 20 -7.49 17.31 14.82
C ASP A 20 -8.24 16.64 13.65
N LEU A 21 -8.97 15.56 13.88
CA LEU A 21 -9.63 14.78 12.84
C LEU A 21 -10.50 15.65 11.91
N ALA A 22 -11.26 16.58 12.45
CA ALA A 22 -12.12 17.46 11.67
C ALA A 22 -11.30 18.37 10.75
N GLY A 23 -10.24 18.98 11.28
CA GLY A 23 -9.34 19.86 10.53
C GLY A 23 -8.56 19.10 9.44
N VAL A 24 -8.01 17.94 9.79
CA VAL A 24 -7.31 17.05 8.84
C VAL A 24 -8.24 16.64 7.69
N THR A 25 -9.48 16.21 8.03
CA THR A 25 -10.47 15.81 7.02
C THR A 25 -10.87 16.97 6.11
N ALA A 26 -11.00 18.18 6.65
CA ALA A 26 -11.33 19.38 5.88
C ALA A 26 -10.21 19.76 4.90
N ILE A 27 -8.95 19.77 5.36
CA ILE A 27 -7.79 20.06 4.50
C ILE A 27 -7.67 19.01 3.39
N ASP A 28 -7.83 17.73 3.74
CA ASP A 28 -7.77 16.62 2.81
C ASP A 28 -8.85 16.74 1.72
N ALA A 29 -10.09 16.96 2.14
CA ALA A 29 -11.22 17.10 1.23
C ALA A 29 -11.07 18.30 0.29
N ALA A 30 -10.49 19.40 0.78
CA ALA A 30 -10.21 20.58 -0.05
C ALA A 30 -9.13 20.31 -1.12
N GLY A 31 -8.17 19.40 -0.83
CA GLY A 31 -7.13 19.03 -1.78
C GLY A 31 -7.57 17.99 -2.81
N ILE A 32 -8.47 17.07 -2.44
CA ILE A 32 -8.87 15.91 -3.25
C ILE A 32 -10.25 16.08 -3.90
N GLY A 33 -11.06 17.00 -3.37
CA GLY A 33 -12.41 17.27 -3.86
C GLY A 33 -13.50 16.37 -3.25
N ARG A 34 -13.14 15.43 -2.34
CA ARG A 34 -14.11 14.61 -1.58
C ARG A 34 -13.60 14.28 -0.18
N SER A 35 -14.53 14.05 0.75
CA SER A 35 -14.18 13.67 2.12
C SER A 35 -13.78 12.19 2.19
N ARG A 36 -12.68 11.91 2.92
CA ARG A 36 -12.19 10.57 3.26
C ARG A 36 -12.14 10.41 4.78
N ARG A 37 -13.18 10.89 5.47
CA ARG A 37 -13.22 10.93 6.94
C ARG A 37 -12.90 9.58 7.58
N ASP A 38 -13.54 8.50 7.12
CA ASP A 38 -13.36 7.16 7.69
C ASP A 38 -11.92 6.65 7.54
N TYR A 39 -11.26 6.98 6.43
CA TYR A 39 -9.84 6.70 6.25
C TYR A 39 -8.99 7.50 7.24
N MET A 40 -9.22 8.81 7.36
CA MET A 40 -8.44 9.66 8.27
C MET A 40 -8.62 9.25 9.73
N GLU A 41 -9.83 8.86 10.12
CA GLU A 41 -10.14 8.38 11.46
C GLU A 41 -9.37 7.10 11.77
N ARG A 42 -9.48 6.06 10.94
CA ARG A 42 -8.71 4.81 11.11
C ARG A 42 -7.20 5.06 11.14
N ARG A 43 -6.71 5.93 10.25
CA ARG A 43 -5.29 6.23 10.15
C ARG A 43 -4.76 6.95 11.38
N LEU A 44 -5.51 7.91 11.88
CA LEU A 44 -5.17 8.64 13.10
C LEU A 44 -5.24 7.74 14.33
N GLU A 45 -6.26 6.88 14.43
CA GLU A 45 -6.37 5.90 15.51
C GLU A 45 -5.21 4.88 15.50
N ALA A 46 -4.84 4.36 14.32
CA ALA A 46 -3.68 3.49 14.18
C ALA A 46 -2.39 4.20 14.66
N ALA A 47 -2.22 5.46 14.29
CA ALA A 47 -1.06 6.25 14.70
C ALA A 47 -1.00 6.51 16.21
N LEU A 48 -2.15 6.69 16.85
CA LEU A 48 -2.23 6.86 18.31
C LEU A 48 -2.04 5.55 19.07
N ARG A 49 -2.46 4.43 18.49
CA ARG A 49 -2.29 3.09 19.07
C ARG A 49 -0.86 2.59 18.97
N GLU A 50 -0.18 2.86 17.84
CA GLU A 50 1.16 2.36 17.54
C GLU A 50 2.13 3.52 17.18
N PRO A 51 2.45 4.41 18.14
CA PRO A 51 3.26 5.61 17.88
C PRO A 51 4.71 5.32 17.46
N SER A 52 5.20 4.10 17.70
CA SER A 52 6.52 3.63 17.25
C SER A 52 6.59 3.36 15.75
N LEU A 53 5.45 3.07 15.11
CA LEU A 53 5.33 2.80 13.69
C LEU A 53 4.85 4.01 12.89
N HIS A 54 4.16 4.93 13.54
CA HIS A 54 3.48 6.04 12.88
C HIS A 54 3.99 7.39 13.37
N LEU A 55 4.34 8.24 12.43
CA LEU A 55 4.69 9.63 12.67
C LEU A 55 3.63 10.53 12.06
N GLN A 56 3.04 11.40 12.86
CA GLN A 56 2.03 12.34 12.40
C GLN A 56 2.27 13.72 13.00
N PHE A 57 2.18 14.75 12.16
CA PHE A 57 2.42 16.13 12.55
C PHE A 57 1.31 17.06 12.05
N ALA A 58 1.04 18.05 12.87
CA ALA A 58 0.19 19.20 12.58
C ALA A 58 1.07 20.44 12.42
N ALA A 59 0.69 21.32 11.51
CA ALA A 59 1.15 22.69 11.42
C ALA A 59 0.00 23.62 11.78
N GLU A 60 0.14 24.39 12.85
CA GLU A 60 -0.90 25.21 13.44
C GLU A 60 -0.44 26.65 13.57
N ARG A 61 -1.37 27.59 13.40
CA ARG A 61 -1.17 29.00 13.69
C ARG A 61 -2.40 29.54 14.42
N ALA A 62 -2.19 30.14 15.60
CA ALA A 62 -3.27 30.71 16.40
C ALA A 62 -4.46 29.76 16.66
N GLY A 63 -4.19 28.47 16.93
CA GLY A 63 -5.22 27.47 17.15
C GLY A 63 -5.89 26.92 15.90
N THR A 64 -5.46 27.37 14.70
CA THR A 64 -6.01 26.90 13.42
C THR A 64 -5.05 25.95 12.75
N LEU A 65 -5.50 24.72 12.42
CA LEU A 65 -4.74 23.75 11.66
C LEU A 65 -4.60 24.20 10.20
N LEU A 66 -3.36 24.41 9.75
CA LEU A 66 -3.05 24.84 8.39
C LEU A 66 -2.47 23.76 7.51
N GLY A 67 -1.96 22.67 8.11
CA GLY A 67 -1.43 21.54 7.37
C GLY A 67 -1.17 20.35 8.27
N TYR A 68 -0.99 19.19 7.65
CA TYR A 68 -0.72 17.95 8.35
C TYR A 68 0.18 17.03 7.52
N LEU A 69 0.78 16.06 8.20
CA LEU A 69 1.62 15.04 7.59
C LEU A 69 1.40 13.70 8.30
N LEU A 70 1.24 12.64 7.52
CA LEU A 70 1.19 11.26 7.99
C LEU A 70 2.30 10.45 7.35
N ALA A 71 3.05 9.71 8.18
CA ALA A 71 4.10 8.80 7.73
C ALA A 71 4.08 7.50 8.53
N ARG A 72 4.63 6.43 7.94
CA ARG A 72 4.77 5.11 8.56
C ARG A 72 6.18 4.58 8.39
N LYS A 73 6.69 3.89 9.41
CA LYS A 73 7.95 3.16 9.34
C LYS A 73 7.77 1.88 8.53
N LEU A 74 8.69 1.66 7.59
CA LEU A 74 8.84 0.44 6.82
C LEU A 74 10.00 -0.37 7.40
N GLU A 75 9.81 -1.67 7.61
CA GLU A 75 10.79 -2.48 8.34
C GLU A 75 11.25 -3.73 7.60
N GLY A 76 10.62 -4.12 6.53
CA GLY A 76 11.00 -5.38 5.90
C GLY A 76 10.21 -5.81 4.69
N GLU A 77 9.36 -4.98 4.12
CA GLU A 77 8.56 -5.29 2.94
C GLU A 77 9.45 -5.81 1.81
N PHE A 78 9.08 -6.94 1.22
CA PHE A 78 9.86 -7.65 0.17
C PHE A 78 11.34 -7.87 0.52
N GLY A 79 11.64 -8.23 1.78
CA GLY A 79 12.99 -8.56 2.22
C GLY A 79 13.96 -7.37 2.31
N ARG A 80 13.47 -6.15 2.37
CA ARG A 80 14.29 -4.94 2.52
C ARG A 80 15.20 -5.02 3.73
N ARG A 81 16.40 -4.46 3.57
CA ARG A 81 17.44 -4.52 4.59
C ARG A 81 17.38 -3.37 5.56
N GLU A 82 17.12 -2.17 5.06
CA GLU A 82 17.20 -0.94 5.85
C GLU A 82 15.80 -0.41 6.13
N PRO A 83 15.55 0.05 7.36
CA PRO A 83 14.29 0.71 7.67
C PRO A 83 14.19 2.02 6.90
N ALA A 84 12.96 2.36 6.50
CA ALA A 84 12.64 3.62 5.83
C ALA A 84 11.39 4.23 6.46
N LEU A 85 11.16 5.51 6.28
CA LEU A 85 9.86 6.12 6.53
C LEU A 85 9.12 6.32 5.21
N ARG A 86 7.88 5.88 5.17
CA ARG A 86 6.97 6.12 4.07
C ARG A 86 6.12 7.33 4.40
N LEU A 87 6.33 8.44 3.68
CA LEU A 87 5.42 9.58 3.68
C LEU A 87 4.15 9.16 2.93
N GLU A 88 3.04 9.06 3.63
CA GLU A 88 1.77 8.58 3.08
C GLU A 88 0.89 9.73 2.62
N ILE A 89 0.82 10.79 3.42
CA ILE A 89 0.05 11.99 3.10
C ILE A 89 0.78 13.23 3.64
N ILE A 90 0.71 14.29 2.85
CA ILE A 90 1.00 15.65 3.29
C ILE A 90 -0.06 16.57 2.69
N GLY A 91 -0.72 17.35 3.54
CA GLY A 91 -1.78 18.27 3.14
C GLY A 91 -1.54 19.66 3.74
N VAL A 92 -1.81 20.69 2.94
CA VAL A 92 -1.77 22.11 3.37
C VAL A 92 -3.04 22.77 2.88
N LEU A 93 -3.68 23.55 3.75
CA LEU A 93 -4.87 24.32 3.43
C LEU A 93 -4.65 25.13 2.13
N PRO A 94 -5.55 25.06 1.13
CA PRO A 94 -5.30 25.67 -0.19
C PRO A 94 -4.84 27.11 -0.16
N GLY A 95 -5.43 27.96 0.71
CA GLY A 95 -5.04 29.37 0.85
C GLY A 95 -3.67 29.61 1.54
N GLU A 96 -3.08 28.58 2.12
CA GLU A 96 -1.80 28.63 2.84
C GLU A 96 -0.68 27.88 2.08
N GLN A 97 -0.98 27.36 0.89
CA GLN A 97 0.02 26.74 0.03
C GLN A 97 1.03 27.79 -0.50
N GLY A 98 2.22 27.34 -0.83
CA GLY A 98 3.30 28.25 -1.28
C GLY A 98 4.03 29.00 -0.15
N HIS A 99 3.55 28.96 1.10
CA HIS A 99 4.16 29.66 2.24
C HIS A 99 5.13 28.79 3.06
N GLY A 100 5.61 27.66 2.50
CA GLY A 100 6.63 26.80 3.12
C GLY A 100 6.12 25.87 4.22
N ILE A 101 4.81 25.77 4.47
CA ILE A 101 4.24 24.90 5.52
C ILE A 101 4.57 23.43 5.24
N GLY A 102 4.38 22.97 4.00
CA GLY A 102 4.72 21.61 3.60
C GLY A 102 6.20 21.28 3.81
N SER A 103 7.09 22.20 3.47
CA SER A 103 8.55 22.04 3.68
C SER A 103 8.91 21.98 5.16
N LYS A 104 8.25 22.75 6.04
CA LYS A 104 8.45 22.69 7.49
C LYS A 104 7.95 21.37 8.08
N LEU A 105 6.79 20.87 7.64
CA LEU A 105 6.27 19.56 8.04
C LEU A 105 7.23 18.43 7.62
N LEU A 106 7.72 18.48 6.38
CA LEU A 106 8.71 17.52 5.88
C LEU A 106 10.03 17.59 6.66
N GLY A 107 10.54 18.78 6.94
CA GLY A 107 11.74 18.99 7.76
C GLY A 107 11.58 18.44 9.18
N LYS A 108 10.38 18.54 9.78
CA LYS A 108 10.07 17.90 11.06
C LYS A 108 10.12 16.37 10.95
N LEU A 109 9.56 15.79 9.89
CA LEU A 109 9.66 14.36 9.63
C LEU A 109 11.11 13.90 9.48
N GLU A 110 11.93 14.63 8.74
CA GLU A 110 13.35 14.33 8.55
C GLU A 110 14.14 14.36 9.87
N SER A 111 13.86 15.35 10.72
CA SER A 111 14.49 15.44 12.04
C SER A 111 14.13 14.25 12.92
N GLU A 112 12.86 13.82 12.94
CA GLU A 112 12.44 12.65 13.69
C GLU A 112 13.03 11.36 13.12
N ALA A 113 13.10 11.26 11.77
CA ALA A 113 13.72 10.12 11.09
C ALA A 113 15.18 9.92 11.49
N LYS A 114 15.95 11.02 11.56
CA LYS A 114 17.35 11.00 12.06
C LYS A 114 17.41 10.46 13.49
N GLY A 115 16.52 10.92 14.36
CA GLY A 115 16.44 10.43 15.77
C GLY A 115 16.13 8.94 15.86
N LEU A 116 15.43 8.38 14.88
CA LEU A 116 15.11 6.96 14.77
C LEU A 116 16.19 6.13 14.03
N GLY A 117 17.27 6.75 13.57
CA GLY A 117 18.31 6.10 12.78
C GLY A 117 17.86 5.72 11.36
N VAL A 118 16.76 6.29 10.87
CA VAL A 118 16.24 6.07 9.51
C VAL A 118 16.89 7.06 8.56
N ARG A 119 17.45 6.54 7.48
CA ARG A 119 18.21 7.34 6.49
C ARG A 119 17.46 7.59 5.18
N GLU A 120 16.26 7.06 5.04
CA GLU A 120 15.53 7.12 3.78
C GLU A 120 14.05 7.43 4.00
N LEU A 121 13.57 8.45 3.28
CA LEU A 121 12.14 8.70 3.10
C LEU A 121 11.70 8.15 1.75
N ARG A 122 10.54 7.54 1.72
CA ARG A 122 9.88 7.03 0.51
C ARG A 122 8.49 7.61 0.38
N THR A 123 8.03 7.81 -0.82
CA THR A 123 6.66 8.21 -1.11
C THR A 123 6.26 7.80 -2.51
N GLN A 124 5.01 8.04 -2.87
CA GLN A 124 4.48 7.81 -4.20
C GLN A 124 3.58 8.97 -4.61
N ALA A 125 3.53 9.25 -5.90
CA ALA A 125 2.53 10.12 -6.50
C ALA A 125 2.19 9.63 -7.90
N THR A 126 0.96 9.91 -8.36
CA THR A 126 0.67 9.75 -9.79
C THR A 126 1.46 10.79 -10.58
N TRP A 127 1.99 10.38 -11.75
CA TRP A 127 2.75 11.27 -12.62
C TRP A 127 1.90 12.45 -13.14
N ARG A 128 0.58 12.36 -13.04
CA ARG A 128 -0.36 13.44 -13.38
C ARG A 128 -0.49 14.51 -12.30
N ASN A 129 -0.03 14.26 -11.07
CA ASN A 129 -0.08 15.24 -9.99
C ASN A 129 1.12 16.18 -10.03
N HIS A 130 1.16 17.07 -11.01
CA HIS A 130 2.27 17.98 -11.24
C HIS A 130 2.62 18.85 -10.01
N PRO A 131 1.66 19.42 -9.26
CA PRO A 131 2.00 20.18 -8.05
C PRO A 131 2.77 19.34 -7.03
N MET A 132 2.39 18.08 -6.81
CA MET A 132 3.06 17.17 -5.89
C MET A 132 4.46 16.78 -6.41
N LEU A 133 4.59 16.54 -7.72
CA LEU A 133 5.89 16.26 -8.34
C LEU A 133 6.87 17.43 -8.17
N HIS A 134 6.43 18.66 -8.39
CA HIS A 134 7.23 19.86 -8.14
C HIS A 134 7.62 20.03 -6.67
N PHE A 135 6.68 19.74 -5.75
CA PHE A 135 6.98 19.76 -4.32
C PHE A 135 8.04 18.72 -3.95
N PHE A 136 7.96 17.50 -4.47
CA PHE A 136 8.94 16.46 -4.18
C PHE A 136 10.30 16.79 -4.77
N ASP A 137 10.39 17.25 -6.01
CA ASP A 137 11.66 17.65 -6.62
C ASP A 137 12.32 18.80 -5.84
N GLY A 138 11.57 19.87 -5.55
CA GLY A 138 12.03 21.00 -4.75
C GLY A 138 12.39 20.62 -3.31
N SER A 139 11.84 19.53 -2.79
CA SER A 139 12.16 18.98 -1.47
C SER A 139 13.32 17.98 -1.49
N GLY A 140 13.94 17.71 -2.64
CA GLY A 140 15.10 16.84 -2.77
C GLY A 140 14.77 15.35 -2.90
N PHE A 141 13.53 15.01 -3.18
CA PHE A 141 13.20 13.64 -3.60
C PHE A 141 13.70 13.36 -5.03
N ARG A 142 14.02 12.11 -5.31
CA ARG A 142 14.37 11.60 -6.64
C ARG A 142 13.56 10.35 -6.93
N LEU A 143 13.46 9.97 -8.20
CA LEU A 143 12.87 8.67 -8.57
C LEU A 143 13.60 7.54 -7.86
N GLY A 144 12.83 6.67 -7.22
CA GLY A 144 13.36 5.51 -6.53
C GLY A 144 13.80 4.41 -7.51
N ARG A 145 14.66 3.50 -7.04
CA ARG A 145 15.06 2.29 -7.78
C ARG A 145 14.02 1.17 -7.62
N ASN A 146 12.75 1.54 -7.78
CA ASN A 146 11.62 0.62 -7.71
C ASN A 146 10.56 1.01 -8.73
N VAL A 147 9.76 0.04 -9.11
CA VAL A 147 8.59 0.22 -9.95
C VAL A 147 7.33 -0.09 -9.12
N VAL A 148 6.30 0.71 -9.31
CA VAL A 148 4.96 0.40 -8.85
C VAL A 148 4.30 -0.36 -9.96
N LEU A 149 3.85 -1.57 -9.68
CA LEU A 149 3.09 -2.40 -10.60
C LEU A 149 1.64 -2.45 -10.11
N ASP A 150 0.70 -2.47 -11.03
CA ASP A 150 -0.69 -2.68 -10.71
C ASP A 150 -1.41 -3.59 -11.71
N ARG A 151 -2.55 -4.12 -11.29
CA ARG A 151 -3.52 -4.77 -12.15
C ARG A 151 -4.93 -4.57 -11.59
N GLU A 152 -5.94 -4.74 -12.42
CA GLU A 152 -7.32 -4.88 -11.98
C GLU A 152 -7.49 -6.23 -11.25
N ALA A 153 -8.16 -6.22 -10.09
CA ALA A 153 -8.43 -7.45 -9.33
C ALA A 153 -9.39 -8.34 -10.13
N HIS A 154 -10.39 -7.74 -10.73
CA HIS A 154 -11.35 -8.38 -11.60
C HIS A 154 -10.95 -8.16 -13.06
N ARG A 155 -10.27 -9.11 -13.67
CA ARG A 155 -10.29 -9.21 -15.14
C ARG A 155 -11.60 -9.89 -15.52
N GLY A 156 -12.66 -9.12 -15.62
CA GLY A 156 -13.80 -9.54 -16.41
C GLY A 156 -13.29 -9.98 -17.78
N VAL A 157 -13.91 -10.99 -18.35
CA VAL A 157 -13.67 -11.38 -19.74
C VAL A 157 -13.95 -10.13 -20.59
N VAL A 158 -12.93 -9.32 -20.83
CA VAL A 158 -12.94 -8.38 -21.93
C VAL A 158 -12.83 -9.30 -23.13
N GLY A 159 -13.98 -9.58 -23.75
CA GLY A 159 -13.97 -10.15 -25.08
C GLY A 159 -13.06 -9.25 -25.90
N GLU A 160 -11.90 -9.73 -26.30
CA GLU A 160 -11.17 -9.15 -27.40
C GLU A 160 -12.17 -9.17 -28.57
N GLU A 161 -12.78 -8.01 -28.87
CA GLU A 161 -13.34 -7.77 -30.16
C GLU A 161 -12.19 -7.91 -31.15
N MET A 162 -12.06 -9.11 -31.73
CA MET A 162 -11.27 -9.32 -32.93
C MET A 162 -11.85 -8.36 -33.99
N PRO A 163 -11.08 -7.46 -34.55
CA PRO A 163 -11.56 -6.61 -35.63
C PRO A 163 -11.81 -7.49 -36.86
N GLY A 164 -13.09 -7.70 -37.20
CA GLY A 164 -13.50 -8.21 -38.47
C GLY A 164 -14.13 -9.60 -38.48
N THR A 165 -15.39 -9.66 -38.16
CA THR A 165 -16.40 -10.31 -39.05
C THR A 165 -17.79 -9.84 -38.57
N ALA A 166 -18.43 -9.05 -39.36
CA ALA A 166 -19.86 -8.76 -39.27
C ALA A 166 -20.63 -10.09 -39.44
N GLY A 167 -21.24 -10.59 -38.41
CA GLY A 167 -22.01 -11.82 -38.41
C GLY A 167 -22.99 -11.82 -37.26
N GLU A 168 -24.22 -11.50 -37.57
CA GLU A 168 -25.51 -11.80 -36.95
C GLU A 168 -25.69 -11.74 -35.42
N PRO A 169 -26.81 -11.17 -34.93
CA PRO A 169 -27.10 -11.06 -33.50
C PRO A 169 -27.43 -12.44 -32.92
N ARG A 170 -26.59 -12.97 -32.07
CA ARG A 170 -26.91 -14.15 -31.29
C ARG A 170 -27.82 -13.78 -30.12
N HIS A 171 -29.10 -14.08 -30.33
CA HIS A 171 -30.03 -14.33 -29.22
C HIS A 171 -29.65 -15.65 -28.58
N ASP A 172 -29.05 -15.64 -27.39
CA ASP A 172 -29.37 -16.52 -26.30
C ASP A 172 -28.54 -16.17 -25.04
N ALA A 173 -29.21 -15.73 -23.99
CA ALA A 173 -28.66 -15.42 -22.70
C ALA A 173 -28.48 -16.70 -21.81
N SER A 174 -28.49 -17.90 -22.41
CA SER A 174 -28.35 -19.17 -21.71
C SER A 174 -27.12 -20.01 -22.08
N GLY A 175 -26.22 -19.46 -22.88
CA GLY A 175 -25.02 -20.14 -23.33
C GLY A 175 -23.78 -19.70 -22.56
N LEU A 176 -23.68 -20.01 -21.28
CA LEU A 176 -22.36 -20.15 -20.65
C LEU A 176 -21.69 -21.35 -21.33
N ASP A 177 -20.81 -21.06 -22.29
CA ASP A 177 -19.97 -22.06 -22.91
C ASP A 177 -18.94 -22.54 -21.88
N TYR A 178 -19.28 -23.60 -21.18
CA TYR A 178 -18.40 -24.29 -20.24
C TYR A 178 -17.16 -24.90 -20.91
N GLY A 179 -17.02 -24.80 -22.22
CA GLY A 179 -15.87 -25.27 -23.00
C GLY A 179 -14.97 -24.16 -23.50
N ALA A 180 -15.35 -22.89 -23.38
CA ALA A 180 -14.49 -21.78 -23.72
C ALA A 180 -13.38 -21.66 -22.65
N GLN A 181 -12.13 -21.83 -23.04
CA GLN A 181 -11.00 -21.60 -22.16
C GLN A 181 -11.05 -20.14 -21.68
N ALA A 182 -11.38 -19.94 -20.39
CA ALA A 182 -11.27 -18.62 -19.78
C ALA A 182 -9.79 -18.19 -19.85
N PRO A 183 -9.49 -16.91 -20.07
CA PRO A 183 -8.11 -16.42 -20.10
C PRO A 183 -7.34 -16.65 -18.79
N ASN A 184 -8.00 -17.18 -17.77
CA ASN A 184 -7.46 -17.50 -16.42
C ASN A 184 -7.46 -19.00 -16.08
N ASP A 185 -7.65 -19.92 -17.04
CA ASP A 185 -7.65 -21.35 -16.74
C ASP A 185 -6.39 -21.82 -16.00
N PHE A 186 -5.23 -21.21 -16.31
CA PHE A 186 -4.00 -21.52 -15.62
C PHE A 186 -4.02 -21.10 -14.14
N GLU A 187 -4.60 -19.95 -13.81
CA GLU A 187 -4.73 -19.47 -12.43
C GLU A 187 -5.75 -20.33 -11.66
N ALA A 188 -6.89 -20.66 -12.27
CA ALA A 188 -7.89 -21.53 -11.68
C ALA A 188 -7.34 -22.95 -11.44
N LEU A 189 -6.66 -23.53 -12.42
CA LEU A 189 -6.01 -24.84 -12.30
C LEU A 189 -4.93 -24.86 -11.21
N ALA A 190 -4.15 -23.77 -11.06
CA ALA A 190 -3.14 -23.69 -10.01
C ALA A 190 -3.80 -23.66 -8.63
N ARG A 191 -4.89 -22.91 -8.46
CA ARG A 191 -5.66 -22.84 -7.22
C ARG A 191 -6.24 -24.20 -6.83
N ASP A 192 -6.83 -24.92 -7.77
CA ASP A 192 -7.47 -26.21 -7.52
C ASP A 192 -6.47 -27.34 -7.16
N ARG A 193 -5.18 -27.13 -7.45
CA ARG A 193 -4.11 -28.07 -7.11
C ARG A 193 -3.47 -27.83 -5.75
N HIS A 194 -3.71 -26.68 -5.13
CA HIS A 194 -3.10 -26.28 -3.88
C HIS A 194 -4.16 -25.90 -2.86
N ASP A 195 -4.00 -26.38 -1.63
CA ASP A 195 -4.83 -25.99 -0.50
C ASP A 195 -4.44 -24.57 -0.05
N VAL A 196 -5.17 -23.57 -0.55
CA VAL A 196 -4.97 -22.15 -0.19
C VAL A 196 -6.10 -21.68 0.70
N ARG A 197 -5.75 -21.26 1.90
CA ARG A 197 -6.72 -20.80 2.90
C ARG A 197 -6.27 -19.53 3.62
N SER A 198 -7.18 -18.92 4.38
CA SER A 198 -6.84 -17.78 5.22
C SER A 198 -5.71 -18.12 6.17
N LEU A 199 -4.74 -17.23 6.29
CA LEU A 199 -3.62 -17.35 7.21
C LEU A 199 -4.12 -17.40 8.66
N ALA A 200 -3.55 -18.28 9.46
CA ALA A 200 -3.86 -18.45 10.88
C ALA A 200 -2.60 -18.29 11.74
N GLN A 201 -2.78 -18.07 13.05
CA GLN A 201 -1.64 -17.91 13.97
C GLN A 201 -0.72 -19.13 14.00
N VAL A 202 -1.29 -20.33 13.79
CA VAL A 202 -0.53 -21.59 13.74
C VAL A 202 0.47 -21.65 12.57
N ASP A 203 0.25 -20.83 11.52
CA ASP A 203 1.12 -20.80 10.33
C ASP A 203 2.40 -19.96 10.54
N LEU A 204 2.46 -19.17 11.59
CA LEU A 204 3.57 -18.24 11.85
C LEU A 204 4.96 -18.90 11.83
N PRO A 205 5.21 -20.04 12.48
CA PRO A 205 6.54 -20.68 12.47
C PRO A 205 7.00 -21.10 11.06
N ASP A 206 6.07 -21.57 10.25
CA ASP A 206 6.35 -21.96 8.87
C ASP A 206 6.62 -20.74 7.97
N ILE A 207 5.84 -19.67 8.14
CA ILE A 207 6.06 -18.40 7.41
C ILE A 207 7.44 -17.83 7.72
N GLU A 208 7.85 -17.82 8.99
CA GLU A 208 9.19 -17.40 9.41
C GLU A 208 10.29 -18.27 8.81
N ARG A 209 10.08 -19.59 8.76
CA ARG A 209 10.99 -20.53 8.11
C ARG A 209 11.15 -20.24 6.63
N ILE A 210 10.03 -20.02 5.92
CA ILE A 210 10.02 -19.69 4.49
C ILE A 210 10.71 -18.36 4.26
N ASP A 211 10.35 -17.33 5.02
CA ASP A 211 10.94 -16.00 4.93
C ASP A 211 12.46 -16.03 5.15
N ARG A 212 12.93 -16.76 6.16
CA ARG A 212 14.36 -16.93 6.43
C ARG A 212 15.07 -17.64 5.27
N ARG A 213 14.44 -18.65 4.66
CA ARG A 213 15.01 -19.33 3.48
C ARG A 213 15.13 -18.42 2.27
N ILE A 214 14.17 -17.55 2.04
CA ILE A 214 14.15 -16.61 0.92
C ILE A 214 15.13 -15.45 1.15
N THR A 215 15.12 -14.88 2.35
CA THR A 215 15.86 -13.65 2.65
C THR A 215 17.26 -13.88 3.20
N GLY A 216 17.54 -15.09 3.71
CA GLY A 216 18.77 -15.43 4.44
C GLY A 216 18.86 -14.78 5.82
N ARG A 217 17.75 -14.32 6.41
CA ARG A 217 17.72 -13.49 7.62
C ARG A 217 16.66 -13.96 8.61
N ASP A 218 16.91 -13.66 9.87
CA ASP A 218 15.88 -13.72 10.90
C ASP A 218 15.13 -12.39 10.94
N ARG A 219 13.86 -12.42 10.53
CA ARG A 219 12.94 -11.28 10.55
C ARG A 219 11.72 -11.55 11.42
N HIS A 220 11.90 -12.37 12.46
CA HIS A 220 10.83 -12.78 13.38
C HIS A 220 9.94 -11.61 13.82
N ALA A 221 10.54 -10.52 14.33
CA ALA A 221 9.78 -9.37 14.82
C ALA A 221 8.91 -8.72 13.73
N TYR A 222 9.41 -8.65 12.49
CA TYR A 222 8.64 -8.12 11.36
C TYR A 222 7.51 -9.07 10.97
N ILE A 223 7.81 -10.36 10.76
CA ILE A 223 6.82 -11.36 10.32
C ILE A 223 5.73 -11.55 11.38
N SER A 224 6.10 -11.69 12.66
CA SER A 224 5.14 -11.82 13.75
C SER A 224 4.18 -10.61 13.79
N ARG A 225 4.71 -9.39 13.67
CA ARG A 225 3.89 -8.18 13.67
C ARG A 225 2.92 -8.12 12.49
N ILE A 226 3.34 -8.43 11.26
CA ILE A 226 2.43 -8.37 10.09
C ILE A 226 1.37 -9.47 10.14
N VAL A 227 1.69 -10.65 10.70
CA VAL A 227 0.71 -11.72 10.96
C VAL A 227 -0.29 -11.26 12.00
N ASP A 228 0.15 -10.69 13.12
CA ASP A 228 -0.72 -10.15 14.16
C ASP A 228 -1.61 -9.01 13.63
N GLU A 229 -1.08 -8.12 12.80
CA GLU A 229 -1.88 -7.10 12.12
C GLU A 229 -2.93 -7.73 11.19
N ALA A 230 -2.56 -8.77 10.44
CA ALA A 230 -3.46 -9.47 9.52
C ALA A 230 -4.62 -10.14 10.25
N LEU A 231 -4.36 -10.74 11.40
CA LEU A 231 -5.37 -11.44 12.20
C LEU A 231 -6.29 -10.47 12.97
N ARG A 232 -5.76 -9.32 13.39
CA ARG A 232 -6.55 -8.30 14.11
C ARG A 232 -7.44 -7.47 13.18
N ASP A 233 -6.96 -7.16 11.99
CA ASP A 233 -7.58 -6.23 11.04
C ASP A 233 -7.99 -6.94 9.74
N SER A 234 -8.68 -8.08 9.85
CA SER A 234 -9.11 -8.90 8.70
C SER A 234 -10.01 -8.15 7.69
N ALA A 235 -10.67 -7.07 8.10
CA ALA A 235 -11.44 -6.20 7.20
C ALA A 235 -10.54 -5.33 6.28
N VAL A 236 -9.26 -5.19 6.60
CA VAL A 236 -8.30 -4.34 5.89
C VAL A 236 -7.14 -5.15 5.34
N ARG A 237 -6.97 -6.41 5.77
CA ARG A 237 -5.91 -7.31 5.32
C ARG A 237 -6.47 -8.61 4.77
N VAL A 238 -5.97 -9.00 3.60
CA VAL A 238 -6.20 -10.32 3.01
C VAL A 238 -4.88 -11.05 3.03
N SER A 239 -4.78 -12.07 3.88
CA SER A 239 -3.57 -12.87 4.05
C SER A 239 -3.91 -14.34 3.90
N LEU A 240 -3.15 -15.03 3.07
CA LEU A 240 -3.38 -16.40 2.67
C LEU A 240 -2.13 -17.25 2.86
N ALA A 241 -2.31 -18.53 3.17
CA ALA A 241 -1.27 -19.53 3.22
C ALA A 241 -1.64 -20.72 2.33
N ALA A 242 -0.66 -21.22 1.59
CA ALA A 242 -0.76 -22.46 0.82
C ALA A 242 -0.17 -23.62 1.62
N HIS A 243 -0.88 -24.75 1.69
CA HIS A 243 -0.52 -25.87 2.50
C HIS A 243 -0.22 -27.13 1.69
N ALA A 244 0.69 -27.96 2.19
CA ALA A 244 0.88 -29.34 1.79
C ALA A 244 0.79 -30.21 3.06
N GLY A 245 -0.36 -30.81 3.28
CA GLY A 245 -0.69 -31.43 4.56
C GLY A 245 -0.80 -30.37 5.66
N GLU A 246 -0.04 -30.53 6.74
CA GLU A 246 -0.02 -29.59 7.87
C GLU A 246 0.98 -28.45 7.71
N SER A 247 1.89 -28.52 6.74
CA SER A 247 2.97 -27.53 6.58
C SER A 247 2.62 -26.46 5.57
N VAL A 248 2.94 -25.21 5.88
CA VAL A 248 2.85 -24.08 4.93
C VAL A 248 3.98 -24.17 3.92
N THR A 249 3.63 -24.06 2.64
CA THR A 249 4.55 -24.09 1.50
C THR A 249 4.69 -22.73 0.81
N GLY A 250 3.78 -21.80 1.09
CA GLY A 250 3.83 -20.43 0.61
C GLY A 250 2.80 -19.54 1.29
N PHE A 251 2.98 -18.24 1.18
CA PHE A 251 2.07 -17.27 1.77
C PHE A 251 2.04 -15.97 0.95
N VAL A 252 0.94 -15.23 1.07
CA VAL A 252 0.80 -13.87 0.54
C VAL A 252 0.07 -13.01 1.55
N MET A 253 0.51 -11.75 1.68
CA MET A 253 -0.12 -10.77 2.54
C MET A 253 -0.38 -9.50 1.73
N ALA A 254 -1.61 -9.02 1.77
CA ALA A 254 -2.04 -7.79 1.15
C ALA A 254 -2.83 -6.94 2.13
N LYS A 255 -2.65 -5.63 2.04
CA LYS A 255 -3.39 -4.64 2.81
C LYS A 255 -4.32 -3.88 1.87
N VAL A 256 -5.58 -3.74 2.22
CA VAL A 256 -6.49 -2.83 1.52
C VAL A 256 -6.24 -1.42 2.01
N ASP A 257 -5.84 -0.57 1.08
CA ASP A 257 -5.54 0.84 1.29
C ASP A 257 -6.71 1.68 0.78
N PHE A 258 -7.28 2.46 1.67
CA PHE A 258 -8.45 3.30 1.36
C PHE A 258 -8.08 4.76 1.13
N GLY A 259 -6.81 5.11 1.10
CA GLY A 259 -6.49 6.52 0.97
C GLY A 259 -5.03 6.95 1.03
N ASP A 260 -4.07 6.06 1.23
CA ASP A 260 -2.66 6.45 1.21
C ASP A 260 -2.31 7.10 -0.14
N PHE A 261 -1.42 8.08 -0.12
CA PHE A 261 -0.98 8.82 -1.31
C PHE A 261 -2.10 9.53 -2.09
N GLY A 262 -3.16 9.97 -1.40
CA GLY A 262 -4.29 10.65 -2.02
C GLY A 262 -5.21 9.75 -2.84
N ARG A 263 -5.16 8.44 -2.67
CA ARG A 263 -6.10 7.52 -3.31
C ARG A 263 -7.52 7.79 -2.84
N THR A 264 -8.44 7.68 -3.74
CA THR A 264 -9.87 7.87 -3.50
C THR A 264 -10.66 6.58 -3.59
N GLU A 265 -10.06 5.53 -4.13
CA GLU A 265 -10.62 4.21 -4.31
C GLU A 265 -9.83 3.19 -3.50
N PRO A 266 -10.49 2.12 -3.01
CA PRO A 266 -9.79 1.06 -2.31
C PRO A 266 -8.84 0.33 -3.26
N VAL A 267 -7.60 0.15 -2.82
CA VAL A 267 -6.56 -0.58 -3.56
C VAL A 267 -5.93 -1.59 -2.62
N ALA A 268 -5.81 -2.84 -3.05
CA ALA A 268 -5.02 -3.80 -2.30
C ALA A 268 -3.54 -3.63 -2.63
N VAL A 269 -2.71 -3.55 -1.61
CA VAL A 269 -1.25 -3.47 -1.75
C VAL A 269 -0.66 -4.79 -1.26
N VAL A 270 -0.11 -5.58 -2.18
CA VAL A 270 0.66 -6.78 -1.84
C VAL A 270 2.02 -6.30 -1.31
N ASP A 271 2.27 -6.50 -0.05
CA ASP A 271 3.50 -6.09 0.63
C ASP A 271 4.47 -7.25 0.89
N THR A 272 3.97 -8.49 0.87
CA THR A 272 4.79 -9.68 1.07
C THR A 272 4.19 -10.89 0.36
N ILE A 273 5.01 -11.63 -0.36
CA ILE A 273 4.70 -12.95 -0.93
C ILE A 273 5.94 -13.83 -0.83
N GLY A 274 5.77 -15.08 -0.48
CA GLY A 274 6.86 -16.03 -0.38
C GLY A 274 6.40 -17.47 -0.68
N VAL A 275 7.23 -18.21 -1.39
CA VAL A 275 7.07 -19.65 -1.61
C VAL A 275 8.33 -20.34 -1.12
N ASP A 276 8.20 -21.42 -0.38
CA ASP A 276 9.34 -22.21 0.08
C ASP A 276 10.19 -22.62 -1.14
N PRO A 277 11.49 -22.35 -1.16
CA PRO A 277 12.37 -22.69 -2.28
C PRO A 277 12.28 -24.16 -2.72
N GLY A 278 11.96 -25.08 -1.80
CA GLY A 278 11.73 -26.49 -2.12
C GLY A 278 10.50 -26.77 -2.98
N PHE A 279 9.59 -25.80 -3.08
CA PHE A 279 8.36 -25.87 -3.87
C PHE A 279 8.31 -24.81 -4.98
N ALA A 280 9.45 -24.17 -5.29
CA ALA A 280 9.52 -23.20 -6.37
C ALA A 280 9.14 -23.82 -7.73
N GLY A 281 8.39 -23.07 -8.55
CA GLY A 281 7.98 -23.53 -9.88
C GLY A 281 6.78 -24.51 -9.89
N THR A 282 6.18 -24.83 -8.75
CA THR A 282 5.03 -25.76 -8.67
C THR A 282 3.66 -25.09 -8.82
N GLY A 283 3.61 -23.76 -9.02
CA GLY A 283 2.37 -23.00 -9.19
C GLY A 283 1.78 -22.42 -7.91
N ILE A 284 2.41 -22.63 -6.74
CA ILE A 284 1.91 -22.12 -5.44
C ILE A 284 1.75 -20.60 -5.44
N GLY A 285 2.72 -19.85 -5.96
CA GLY A 285 2.63 -18.39 -6.04
C GLY A 285 1.44 -17.93 -6.88
N THR A 286 1.17 -18.60 -7.99
CA THR A 286 0.01 -18.35 -8.85
C THR A 286 -1.30 -18.67 -8.13
N ALA A 287 -1.37 -19.79 -7.42
CA ALA A 287 -2.53 -20.19 -6.64
C ALA A 287 -2.85 -19.19 -5.52
N LEU A 288 -1.82 -18.70 -4.81
CA LEU A 288 -1.96 -17.67 -3.79
C LEU A 288 -2.52 -16.36 -4.35
N LEU A 289 -1.99 -15.88 -5.48
CA LEU A 289 -2.51 -14.67 -6.12
C LEU A 289 -3.91 -14.86 -6.67
N SER A 290 -4.21 -16.01 -7.28
CA SER A 290 -5.56 -16.32 -7.79
C SER A 290 -6.60 -16.27 -6.66
N GLN A 291 -6.32 -16.89 -5.52
CA GLN A 291 -7.21 -16.84 -4.37
C GLN A 291 -7.30 -15.43 -3.77
N LEU A 292 -6.19 -14.70 -3.74
CA LEU A 292 -6.18 -13.30 -3.31
C LEU A 292 -7.13 -12.46 -4.16
N PHE A 293 -7.09 -12.57 -5.49
CA PHE A 293 -7.94 -11.80 -6.38
C PHE A 293 -9.43 -12.11 -6.16
N ILE A 294 -9.80 -13.38 -5.97
CA ILE A 294 -11.17 -13.77 -5.65
C ILE A 294 -11.65 -13.11 -4.35
N ASN A 295 -10.80 -13.15 -3.31
CA ASN A 295 -11.15 -12.56 -2.02
C ASN A 295 -11.28 -11.02 -2.11
N LEU A 296 -10.43 -10.38 -2.92
CA LEU A 296 -10.47 -8.93 -3.15
C LEU A 296 -11.70 -8.50 -3.96
N ASP A 297 -12.09 -9.29 -4.95
CA ASP A 297 -13.32 -9.06 -5.73
C ASP A 297 -14.56 -9.11 -4.81
N ALA A 298 -14.64 -10.11 -3.92
CA ALA A 298 -15.70 -10.21 -2.91
C ALA A 298 -15.73 -9.01 -1.93
N LEU A 299 -14.60 -8.32 -1.75
CA LEU A 299 -14.47 -7.10 -0.95
C LEU A 299 -14.67 -5.81 -1.77
N HIS A 300 -15.04 -5.93 -3.04
CA HIS A 300 -15.18 -4.81 -3.98
C HIS A 300 -13.91 -3.96 -4.11
N VAL A 301 -12.76 -4.60 -4.07
CA VAL A 301 -11.46 -3.98 -4.31
C VAL A 301 -11.08 -4.20 -5.78
N GLU A 302 -11.14 -3.14 -6.56
CA GLU A 302 -11.00 -3.21 -8.01
C GLU A 302 -9.55 -3.31 -8.48
N ARG A 303 -8.57 -2.86 -7.67
CA ARG A 303 -7.17 -2.75 -8.08
C ARG A 303 -6.22 -3.35 -7.06
N VAL A 304 -5.19 -4.01 -7.55
CA VAL A 304 -4.09 -4.55 -6.75
C VAL A 304 -2.79 -3.90 -7.18
N GLU A 305 -2.02 -3.41 -6.22
CA GLU A 305 -0.70 -2.82 -6.44
C GLU A 305 0.40 -3.57 -5.70
N THR A 306 1.61 -3.44 -6.19
CA THR A 306 2.82 -3.84 -5.49
C THR A 306 4.00 -2.94 -5.86
N VAL A 307 5.04 -2.89 -5.02
CA VAL A 307 6.23 -2.06 -5.24
C VAL A 307 7.46 -2.94 -5.21
N ILE A 308 8.13 -3.07 -6.33
CA ILE A 308 9.24 -4.01 -6.51
C ILE A 308 10.52 -3.25 -6.87
N ALA A 309 11.63 -3.65 -6.28
CA ALA A 309 12.94 -3.13 -6.66
C ALA A 309 13.30 -3.58 -8.09
N TRP A 310 13.88 -2.69 -8.89
CA TRP A 310 14.22 -2.96 -10.29
C TRP A 310 15.21 -4.11 -10.46
N GLU A 311 16.01 -4.38 -9.43
CA GLU A 311 16.99 -5.48 -9.42
C GLU A 311 16.36 -6.86 -9.17
N ASN A 312 15.10 -6.92 -8.72
CA ASN A 312 14.41 -8.18 -8.44
C ASN A 312 13.71 -8.71 -9.69
N PHE A 313 14.48 -9.14 -10.67
CA PHE A 313 13.96 -9.61 -11.95
C PHE A 313 13.01 -10.81 -11.81
N ALA A 314 13.30 -11.74 -10.90
CA ALA A 314 12.44 -12.91 -10.70
C ALA A 314 11.04 -12.52 -10.22
N LEU A 315 10.97 -11.55 -9.31
CA LEU A 315 9.69 -11.07 -8.79
C LEU A 315 8.96 -10.20 -9.82
N LEU A 316 9.70 -9.40 -10.62
CA LEU A 316 9.13 -8.64 -11.73
C LEU A 316 8.52 -9.56 -12.78
N GLU A 317 9.25 -10.62 -13.17
CA GLU A 317 8.74 -11.63 -14.11
C GLU A 317 7.50 -12.35 -13.57
N PHE A 318 7.52 -12.73 -12.29
CA PHE A 318 6.40 -13.38 -11.64
C PHE A 318 5.14 -12.52 -11.67
N PHE A 319 5.22 -11.24 -11.25
CA PHE A 319 4.07 -10.35 -11.28
C PHE A 319 3.63 -9.99 -12.70
N HIS A 320 4.58 -9.86 -13.64
CA HIS A 320 4.21 -9.66 -15.04
C HIS A 320 3.39 -10.84 -15.60
N ARG A 321 3.81 -12.08 -15.34
CA ARG A 321 3.03 -13.28 -15.71
C ARG A 321 1.66 -13.34 -15.01
N ALA A 322 1.57 -12.79 -13.80
CA ALA A 322 0.30 -12.64 -13.09
C ALA A 322 -0.54 -11.45 -13.58
N GLY A 323 -0.17 -10.83 -14.72
CA GLY A 323 -0.95 -9.78 -15.38
C GLY A 323 -0.77 -8.37 -14.81
N PHE A 324 0.25 -8.15 -13.98
CA PHE A 324 0.59 -6.79 -13.54
C PHE A 324 1.36 -6.04 -14.62
N GLY A 325 1.06 -4.74 -14.74
CA GLY A 325 1.78 -3.80 -15.58
C GLY A 325 2.32 -2.61 -14.77
N PRO A 326 3.13 -1.74 -15.39
CA PRO A 326 3.56 -0.50 -14.75
C PRO A 326 2.38 0.39 -14.40
N SER A 327 2.34 0.84 -13.15
CA SER A 327 1.31 1.76 -12.66
C SER A 327 1.52 3.19 -13.16
N GLU A 328 0.48 4.00 -13.12
CA GLU A 328 0.58 5.47 -13.28
C GLU A 328 1.28 6.15 -12.10
N ARG A 329 1.67 5.41 -11.07
CA ARG A 329 2.32 5.93 -9.88
C ARG A 329 3.82 5.77 -9.96
N LEU A 330 4.52 6.82 -9.57
CA LEU A 330 5.98 6.85 -9.47
C LEU A 330 6.40 6.74 -8.01
N GLY A 331 7.40 5.94 -7.74
CA GLY A 331 8.04 5.86 -6.43
C GLY A 331 9.16 6.88 -6.30
N PHE A 332 9.18 7.61 -5.19
CA PHE A 332 10.18 8.62 -4.88
C PHE A 332 10.94 8.25 -3.61
N VAL A 333 12.21 8.62 -3.59
CA VAL A 333 13.14 8.41 -2.48
C VAL A 333 13.88 9.70 -2.19
N LYS A 334 14.05 10.00 -0.89
CA LYS A 334 14.93 11.05 -0.40
C LYS A 334 15.87 10.45 0.62
N GLN A 335 17.18 10.64 0.44
CA GLN A 335 18.19 10.30 1.45
C GLN A 335 18.24 11.39 2.52
N ILE A 336 18.28 10.97 3.78
CA ILE A 336 18.39 11.84 4.94
C ILE A 336 19.86 11.80 5.38
N ALA A 337 20.52 12.94 5.28
CA ALA A 337 21.92 13.10 5.66
C ALA A 337 22.11 13.13 7.19
#